data_1d65dbad762b50c4c20686e7dfb23de2
#
_entry.id   1d65dbad762b50c4c20686e7dfb23de2
#
_cell.length_a   1.000
_cell.length_b   1.000
_cell.length_c   1.000
_cell.angle_alpha   90.00
_cell.angle_beta   90.00
_cell.angle_gamma   90.00
#
_symmetry.space_group_name_H-M   'P 1'
#
loop_
_entity.id
_entity.type
_entity.pdbx_description
1 polymer ?
#
loop_
_entity_poly.entity_id
_entity_poly.type
_entity_poly.pdbx_seq_one_letter_code
_entity_poly.pdbx_strand_id
1 'polypeptide(L)'
;MILSWAEAAWEDYLYWQQTDRKTLKRIKTLKRINTLIKDIQRQPFSGLGDPEPLRHNWSGYWSRRIDREHRLVYKVTESALIIVQCRYHY
;
A
#
# COMPACT_ATOMS: atom_id res chain seq x y z
N MET A 1 -14.77 7.49 -2.09
CA MET A 1 -13.65 7.57 -1.11
C MET A 1 -12.46 8.24 -1.79
N ILE A 2 -11.93 9.26 -1.17
CA ILE A 2 -10.76 9.99 -1.68
C ILE A 2 -9.52 9.15 -1.45
N LEU A 3 -8.70 8.97 -2.48
CA LEU A 3 -7.38 8.34 -2.33
C LEU A 3 -6.37 9.42 -1.99
N SER A 4 -5.70 9.27 -0.85
CA SER A 4 -4.72 10.22 -0.36
C SER A 4 -3.40 9.51 -0.04
N TRP A 5 -2.29 10.22 -0.23
CA TRP A 5 -0.96 9.67 0.00
C TRP A 5 -0.22 10.54 1.01
N ALA A 6 0.29 9.91 2.07
CA ALA A 6 1.31 10.57 2.88
C ALA A 6 2.55 10.80 2.01
N GLU A 7 3.32 11.81 2.31
CA GLU A 7 4.49 12.16 1.52
C GLU A 7 5.46 10.99 1.34
N ALA A 8 5.77 10.30 2.43
CA ALA A 8 6.67 9.14 2.37
C ALA A 8 6.12 8.02 1.49
N ALA A 9 4.81 7.79 1.53
CA ALA A 9 4.18 6.77 0.68
C ALA A 9 4.23 7.17 -0.79
N TRP A 10 4.04 8.44 -1.09
CA TRP A 10 4.16 8.93 -2.46
C TRP A 10 5.57 8.74 -3.00
N GLU A 11 6.60 9.01 -2.18
CA GLU A 11 7.98 8.76 -2.55
C GLU A 11 8.25 7.26 -2.79
N ASP A 12 7.66 6.38 -1.96
CA ASP A 12 7.74 4.94 -2.19
C ASP A 12 7.14 4.56 -3.54
N TYR A 13 5.98 5.11 -3.85
CA TYR A 13 5.29 4.84 -5.09
C TYR A 13 6.10 5.30 -6.30
N LEU A 14 6.71 6.50 -6.22
CA LEU A 14 7.60 7.02 -7.26
C LEU A 14 8.83 6.12 -7.43
N TYR A 15 9.37 5.59 -6.35
CA TYR A 15 10.48 4.63 -6.43
C TYR A 15 10.14 3.45 -7.35
N TRP A 16 8.93 2.91 -7.21
CA TRP A 16 8.50 1.77 -8.03
C TRP A 16 8.30 2.13 -9.50
N GLN A 17 8.16 3.41 -9.82
CA GLN A 17 8.00 3.89 -11.18
C GLN A 17 9.33 4.14 -11.90
N GLN A 18 10.44 4.13 -11.19
CA GLN A 18 11.75 4.40 -11.79
C GLN A 18 12.11 3.30 -12.79
N THR A 19 12.70 3.71 -13.92
CA THR A 19 13.17 2.79 -14.95
C THR A 19 14.66 2.53 -14.72
N ASP A 20 15.03 1.24 -14.64
CA ASP A 20 16.41 0.79 -14.55
C ASP A 20 16.46 -0.69 -14.95
N ARG A 21 17.57 -1.37 -14.64
CA ARG A 21 17.75 -2.77 -14.99
C ARG A 21 16.76 -3.71 -14.30
N LYS A 22 16.06 -3.24 -13.27
CA LYS A 22 15.06 -4.01 -12.54
C LYS A 22 13.64 -3.61 -12.92
N THR A 23 13.49 -2.96 -14.07
CA THR A 23 12.21 -2.39 -14.52
C THR A 23 11.07 -3.39 -14.47
N LEU A 24 11.28 -4.62 -14.94
CA LEU A 24 10.20 -5.63 -14.97
C LEU A 24 9.71 -5.94 -13.55
N LYS A 25 10.61 -6.12 -12.61
CA LYS A 25 10.24 -6.39 -11.21
C LYS A 25 9.47 -5.21 -10.62
N ARG A 26 9.93 -3.99 -10.90
CA ARG A 26 9.26 -2.77 -10.40
C ARG A 26 7.88 -2.59 -11.02
N ILE A 27 7.73 -2.90 -12.29
CA ILE A 27 6.43 -2.85 -12.96
C ILE A 27 5.45 -3.82 -12.31
N LYS A 28 5.89 -5.03 -12.02
CA LYS A 28 5.05 -6.03 -11.32
C LYS A 28 4.63 -5.55 -9.94
N THR A 29 5.56 -4.97 -9.21
CA THR A 29 5.30 -4.42 -7.88
C THR A 29 4.29 -3.28 -7.96
N LEU A 30 4.47 -2.37 -8.91
CA LEU A 30 3.57 -1.25 -9.10
C LEU A 30 2.15 -1.73 -9.45
N LYS A 31 2.03 -2.71 -10.33
CA LYS A 31 0.72 -3.31 -10.66
C LYS A 31 0.07 -3.94 -9.44
N ARG A 32 0.86 -4.61 -8.62
CA ARG A 32 0.36 -5.23 -7.38
C ARG A 32 -0.17 -4.17 -6.42
N ILE A 33 0.58 -3.09 -6.23
CA ILE A 33 0.15 -1.98 -5.38
C ILE A 33 -1.16 -1.39 -5.90
N ASN A 34 -1.26 -1.15 -7.19
CA ASN A 34 -2.47 -0.61 -7.80
C ASN A 34 -3.68 -1.54 -7.59
N THR A 35 -3.47 -2.84 -7.73
CA THR A 35 -4.51 -3.84 -7.50
C THR A 35 -4.97 -3.83 -6.05
N LEU A 36 -4.01 -3.76 -5.11
CA LEU A 36 -4.34 -3.71 -3.69
C LEU A 36 -5.14 -2.46 -3.35
N ILE A 37 -4.76 -1.30 -3.87
CA ILE A 37 -5.48 -0.05 -3.63
C ILE A 37 -6.94 -0.17 -4.10
N LYS A 38 -7.16 -0.70 -5.29
CA LYS A 38 -8.51 -0.88 -5.80
C LYS A 38 -9.32 -1.86 -4.94
N ASP A 39 -8.67 -2.92 -4.48
CA ASP A 39 -9.33 -3.90 -3.62
C ASP A 39 -9.71 -3.28 -2.27
N ILE A 40 -8.81 -2.48 -1.69
CA ILE A 40 -9.08 -1.76 -0.43
C ILE A 40 -10.25 -0.80 -0.58
N GLN A 41 -10.33 -0.09 -1.69
CA GLN A 41 -11.44 0.83 -1.95
C GLN A 41 -12.77 0.12 -1.99
N ARG A 42 -12.78 -1.13 -2.45
CA ARG A 42 -13.97 -1.96 -2.52
C ARG A 42 -14.29 -2.66 -1.21
N GLN A 43 -13.27 -3.18 -0.53
CA GLN A 43 -13.42 -3.92 0.72
C GLN A 43 -12.22 -3.66 1.65
N PRO A 44 -12.31 -2.61 2.47
CA PRO A 44 -11.15 -2.09 3.21
C PRO A 44 -10.50 -3.06 4.19
N PHE A 45 -11.24 -4.02 4.72
CA PHE A 45 -10.76 -4.85 5.82
C PHE A 45 -10.71 -6.34 5.49
N SER A 46 -10.93 -6.70 4.24
CA SER A 46 -10.86 -8.07 3.76
C SER A 46 -10.37 -8.09 2.31
N GLY A 47 -9.96 -9.26 1.83
CA GLY A 47 -9.60 -9.44 0.43
C GLY A 47 -8.14 -9.74 0.22
N LEU A 48 -7.56 -9.19 -0.86
CA LEU A 48 -6.23 -9.53 -1.33
C LEU A 48 -5.12 -9.05 -0.38
N GLY A 49 -4.03 -9.81 -0.35
CA GLY A 49 -2.83 -9.39 0.37
C GLY A 49 -2.87 -9.60 1.87
N ASP A 50 -3.75 -10.47 2.33
CA ASP A 50 -3.81 -10.84 3.74
C ASP A 50 -3.95 -9.61 4.64
N PRO A 51 -5.06 -8.86 4.54
CA PRO A 51 -5.26 -7.64 5.33
C PRO A 51 -5.22 -7.93 6.82
N GLU A 52 -4.48 -7.10 7.53
CA GLU A 52 -4.34 -7.29 8.97
C GLU A 52 -4.27 -5.93 9.68
N PRO A 53 -4.99 -5.78 10.83
CA PRO A 53 -4.91 -4.56 11.61
C PRO A 53 -3.58 -4.51 12.36
N LEU A 54 -3.00 -3.32 12.43
CA LEU A 54 -1.75 -3.10 13.12
C LEU A 54 -2.00 -2.70 14.57
N ARG A 55 -0.95 -2.81 15.39
CA ARG A 55 -1.04 -2.60 16.84
C ARG A 55 -0.08 -1.53 17.32
N HIS A 56 -0.19 -1.19 18.60
CA HIS A 56 0.69 -0.24 19.28
C HIS A 56 0.69 1.12 18.58
N ASN A 57 1.84 1.62 18.19
CA ASN A 57 1.95 2.92 17.54
C ASN A 57 1.22 2.99 16.19
N TRP A 58 0.92 1.85 15.60
CA TRP A 58 0.20 1.75 14.34
C TRP A 58 -1.28 1.41 14.53
N SER A 59 -1.80 1.51 15.75
CA SER A 59 -3.21 1.23 16.02
C SER A 59 -4.12 2.10 15.14
N GLY A 60 -5.11 1.48 14.52
CA GLY A 60 -5.99 2.16 13.56
C GLY A 60 -5.54 2.05 12.12
N TYR A 61 -4.34 1.56 11.88
CA TYR A 61 -3.82 1.31 10.54
C TYR A 61 -3.94 -0.16 10.20
N TRP A 62 -3.92 -0.45 8.91
CA TRP A 62 -3.98 -1.80 8.37
C TRP A 62 -2.83 -2.00 7.38
N SER A 63 -2.45 -3.25 7.15
CA SER A 63 -1.45 -3.58 6.13
C SER A 63 -1.97 -4.65 5.18
N ARG A 64 -1.47 -4.60 3.96
CA ARG A 64 -1.63 -5.64 2.95
C ARG A 64 -0.27 -6.02 2.40
N ARG A 65 -0.08 -7.30 2.12
CA ARG A 65 1.18 -7.81 1.59
C ARG A 65 1.31 -7.46 0.11
N ILE A 66 2.36 -6.72 -0.24
CA ILE A 66 2.73 -6.49 -1.64
C ILE A 66 3.50 -7.72 -2.14
N ASP A 67 4.55 -8.09 -1.41
CA ASP A 67 5.36 -9.29 -1.63
C ASP A 67 6.01 -9.71 -0.31
N ARG A 68 7.05 -10.54 -0.37
CA ARG A 68 7.72 -11.05 0.83
C ARG A 68 8.42 -9.95 1.65
N GLU A 69 8.87 -8.89 0.99
CA GLU A 69 9.65 -7.82 1.62
C GLU A 69 8.82 -6.59 1.92
N HIS A 70 7.77 -6.36 1.15
CA HIS A 70 7.10 -5.06 1.13
C HIS A 70 5.65 -5.15 1.54
N ARG A 71 5.22 -4.14 2.28
CA ARG A 71 3.84 -4.00 2.78
C ARG A 71 3.26 -2.67 2.35
N LEU A 72 1.98 -2.68 2.07
CA LEU A 72 1.18 -1.47 1.89
C LEU A 72 0.49 -1.21 3.22
N VAL A 73 0.79 -0.06 3.83
CA VAL A 73 0.17 0.35 5.09
C VAL A 73 -0.79 1.49 4.81
N TYR A 74 -1.99 1.40 5.36
CA TYR A 74 -3.05 2.35 5.06
C TYR A 74 -3.98 2.56 6.24
N LYS A 75 -4.73 3.65 6.16
CA LYS A 75 -5.79 3.97 7.11
C LYS A 75 -7.03 4.37 6.32
N VAL A 76 -8.19 3.93 6.79
CA VAL A 76 -9.48 4.27 6.17
C VAL A 76 -10.24 5.18 7.11
N THR A 77 -10.72 6.31 6.58
CA THR A 77 -11.62 7.21 7.26
C THR A 77 -12.97 7.19 6.56
N GLU A 78 -13.93 7.95 7.06
CA GLU A 78 -15.25 8.04 6.42
C GLU A 78 -15.18 8.50 4.96
N SER A 79 -14.22 9.35 4.64
CA SER A 79 -14.13 9.98 3.31
C SER A 79 -12.90 9.60 2.52
N ALA A 80 -11.91 8.95 3.12
CA ALA A 80 -10.62 8.76 2.47
C ALA A 80 -9.96 7.42 2.77
N LEU A 81 -9.20 6.96 1.80
CA LEU A 81 -8.19 5.93 1.96
C LEU A 81 -6.84 6.63 1.93
N ILE A 82 -6.09 6.53 3.02
CA ILE A 82 -4.79 7.20 3.17
C ILE A 82 -3.70 6.14 3.12
N ILE A 83 -2.83 6.20 2.11
CA ILE A 83 -1.67 5.31 1.99
C ILE A 83 -0.51 5.97 2.71
N VAL A 84 0.06 5.27 3.70
CA VAL A 84 1.16 5.84 4.50
C VAL A 84 2.50 5.18 4.21
N GLN A 85 2.50 4.01 3.59
CA GLN A 85 3.73 3.30 3.22
C GLN A 85 3.40 2.28 2.14
N CYS A 86 4.26 2.12 1.15
CA CYS A 86 4.13 1.02 0.19
C CYS A 86 5.49 0.46 -0.23
N ARG A 87 6.44 0.50 0.68
CA ARG A 87 7.77 -0.06 0.51
C ARG A 87 8.28 -0.51 1.88
N TYR A 88 9.06 -1.59 1.90
CA TYR A 88 9.61 -2.18 3.12
C TYR A 88 8.53 -2.75 4.04
N HIS A 89 8.99 -3.27 5.16
CA HIS A 89 8.16 -3.76 6.25
C HIS A 89 8.12 -2.67 7.34
N TYR A 90 7.00 -2.56 7.98
CA TYR A 90 6.86 -1.61 9.10
C TYR A 90 7.51 -2.14 10.38
#